data_8dba6a4335a48b856fb0343847b3f4be
#
_entry.id   8dba6a4335a48b856fb0343847b3f4be
#
_cell.length_a   1.000
_cell.length_b   1.000
_cell.length_c   1.000
_cell.angle_alpha   90.00
_cell.angle_beta   90.00
_cell.angle_gamma   90.00
#
_symmetry.space_group_name_H-M   'P 1'
#
loop_
_entity.id
_entity.type
_entity.pdbx_description
1 polymer ?
#
loop_
_entity_poly.entity_id
_entity_poly.type
_entity_poly.pdbx_seq_one_letter_code
_entity_poly.pdbx_strand_id
1 'polypeptide(L)'
;MSLNIDKKTVLPFVAGVLIVMLIIGFSSWAVEFSSHESFCMSCHEMRIVAEQGWMKSVHYDNESGVVATCSDCHIPHALIPKLYVKTRDGSKDIYVHLFGESNPESMDWDHLSHSARTKIYDESCRQCHKNLTPTGASIKAIEAHREYLRNPEAEGCMDCHTEAFHDEFLSFLFGPDKRPQNGGHK
;
A
#
# COMPACT_ATOMS: atom_id res chain seq x y z
N MET A 1 39.49 36.77 17.15
CA MET A 1 39.20 35.67 18.09
C MET A 1 39.37 34.37 17.32
N SER A 2 40.58 33.74 17.37
CA SER A 2 40.86 32.50 16.66
C SER A 2 40.29 31.34 17.50
N LEU A 3 39.24 30.69 17.01
CA LEU A 3 38.71 29.45 17.60
C LEU A 3 39.76 28.36 17.41
N ASN A 4 40.50 28.07 18.51
CA ASN A 4 41.44 26.96 18.53
C ASN A 4 40.65 25.67 18.75
N ILE A 5 40.22 25.08 17.65
CA ILE A 5 39.38 23.87 17.67
C ILE A 5 40.29 22.67 17.92
N ASP A 6 40.14 22.03 19.08
CA ASP A 6 40.92 20.86 19.45
C ASP A 6 40.54 19.65 18.56
N LYS A 7 41.53 19.06 17.87
CA LYS A 7 41.37 17.88 17.01
C LYS A 7 40.77 16.70 17.75
N LYS A 8 40.98 16.59 19.07
CA LYS A 8 40.41 15.51 19.91
C LYS A 8 38.89 15.62 20.03
N THR A 9 38.32 16.83 19.89
CA THR A 9 36.87 17.06 19.93
C THR A 9 36.24 17.03 18.53
N VAL A 10 36.98 17.53 17.54
CA VAL A 10 36.48 17.58 16.14
C VAL A 10 36.34 16.21 15.53
N LEU A 11 37.32 15.33 15.73
CA LEU A 11 37.33 14.00 15.12
C LEU A 11 36.12 13.15 15.54
N PRO A 12 35.77 12.98 16.83
CA PRO A 12 34.58 12.22 17.22
C PRO A 12 33.28 12.92 16.79
N PHE A 13 33.24 14.24 16.78
CA PHE A 13 32.06 14.97 16.27
C PHE A 13 31.84 14.69 14.78
N VAL A 14 32.87 14.82 13.95
CA VAL A 14 32.77 14.53 12.50
C VAL A 14 32.42 13.06 12.26
N ALA A 15 33.05 12.15 13.02
CA ALA A 15 32.71 10.72 12.93
C ALA A 15 31.25 10.47 13.30
N GLY A 16 30.73 11.10 14.34
CA GLY A 16 29.30 11.02 14.71
C GLY A 16 28.38 11.52 13.64
N VAL A 17 28.68 12.68 13.03
CA VAL A 17 27.90 13.21 11.91
C VAL A 17 27.90 12.25 10.71
N LEU A 18 29.06 11.71 10.35
CA LEU A 18 29.17 10.75 9.24
C LEU A 18 28.36 9.48 9.50
N ILE A 19 28.39 8.95 10.72
CA ILE A 19 27.59 7.77 11.11
C ILE A 19 26.08 8.07 10.96
N VAL A 20 25.64 9.23 11.47
CA VAL A 20 24.22 9.63 11.34
C VAL A 20 23.81 9.76 9.87
N MET A 21 24.65 10.39 9.03
CA MET A 21 24.38 10.50 7.60
C MET A 21 24.32 9.14 6.90
N LEU A 22 25.19 8.21 7.28
CA LEU A 22 25.16 6.84 6.76
C LEU A 22 23.90 6.09 7.19
N ILE A 23 23.47 6.24 8.45
CA ILE A 23 22.23 5.63 8.94
C ILE A 23 21.01 6.20 8.18
N ILE A 24 20.94 7.51 8.02
CA ILE A 24 19.85 8.16 7.27
C ILE A 24 19.86 7.69 5.82
N GLY A 25 21.00 7.71 5.15
CA GLY A 25 21.14 7.27 3.76
C GLY A 25 20.74 5.81 3.56
N PHE A 26 21.23 4.93 4.43
CA PHE A 26 20.88 3.51 4.39
C PHE A 26 19.38 3.28 4.66
N SER A 27 18.83 3.96 5.67
CA SER A 27 17.40 3.84 6.00
C SER A 27 16.52 4.33 4.84
N SER A 28 16.88 5.45 4.22
CA SER A 28 16.15 6.00 3.06
C SER A 28 16.22 5.04 1.87
N TRP A 29 17.40 4.49 1.59
CA TRP A 29 17.57 3.49 0.55
C TRP A 29 16.76 2.22 0.84
N ALA A 30 16.78 1.71 2.06
CA ALA A 30 16.04 0.51 2.45
C ALA A 30 14.51 0.70 2.32
N VAL A 31 14.00 1.88 2.71
CA VAL A 31 12.59 2.24 2.55
C VAL A 31 12.20 2.30 1.08
N GLU A 32 13.01 2.91 0.23
CA GLU A 32 12.76 3.00 -1.21
C GLU A 32 12.84 1.63 -1.86
N PHE A 33 13.90 0.88 -1.65
CA PHE A 33 14.08 -0.48 -2.17
C PHE A 33 12.91 -1.40 -1.82
N SER A 34 12.48 -1.38 -0.56
CA SER A 34 11.34 -2.19 -0.10
C SER A 34 9.96 -1.64 -0.51
N SER A 35 9.90 -0.52 -1.24
CA SER A 35 8.65 0.04 -1.79
C SER A 35 8.42 -0.39 -3.24
N HIS A 36 9.43 -0.94 -3.90
CA HIS A 36 9.28 -1.42 -5.27
C HIS A 36 8.42 -2.68 -5.34
N GLU A 37 7.59 -2.79 -6.36
CA GLU A 37 6.76 -3.95 -6.65
C GLU A 37 7.57 -5.24 -6.78
N SER A 38 8.78 -5.19 -7.32
CA SER A 38 9.69 -6.33 -7.42
C SER A 38 10.07 -6.90 -6.05
N PHE A 39 10.19 -6.04 -5.02
CA PHE A 39 10.41 -6.49 -3.65
C PHE A 39 9.16 -7.19 -3.09
N CYS A 40 7.99 -6.60 -3.28
CA CYS A 40 6.72 -7.21 -2.83
C CYS A 40 6.48 -8.58 -3.50
N MET A 41 6.75 -8.67 -4.82
CA MET A 41 6.62 -9.91 -5.59
C MET A 41 7.77 -10.91 -5.39
N SER A 42 8.75 -10.62 -4.56
CA SER A 42 9.82 -11.58 -4.24
C SER A 42 9.32 -12.75 -3.41
N CYS A 43 8.27 -12.54 -2.62
CA CYS A 43 7.57 -13.61 -1.90
C CYS A 43 6.56 -14.30 -2.83
N HIS A 44 6.51 -15.63 -2.78
CA HIS A 44 5.65 -16.41 -3.69
C HIS A 44 4.15 -16.20 -3.42
N GLU A 45 3.77 -15.92 -2.18
CA GLU A 45 2.40 -15.59 -1.78
C GLU A 45 1.94 -14.30 -2.46
N MET A 46 2.80 -13.28 -2.47
CA MET A 46 2.47 -11.99 -3.07
C MET A 46 2.53 -12.02 -4.59
N ARG A 47 3.34 -12.90 -5.16
CA ARG A 47 3.45 -13.05 -6.62
C ARG A 47 2.13 -13.49 -7.23
N ILE A 48 1.44 -14.47 -6.64
CA ILE A 48 0.15 -14.95 -7.15
C ILE A 48 -0.92 -13.85 -7.08
N VAL A 49 -0.92 -13.05 -6.00
CA VAL A 49 -1.82 -11.89 -5.86
C VAL A 49 -1.55 -10.85 -6.94
N ALA A 50 -0.27 -10.59 -7.23
CA ALA A 50 0.11 -9.64 -8.27
C ALA A 50 -0.28 -10.14 -9.67
N GLU A 51 0.08 -11.37 -10.03
CA GLU A 51 -0.13 -11.92 -11.37
C GLU A 51 -1.60 -12.19 -11.69
N GLN A 52 -2.38 -12.65 -10.72
CA GLN A 52 -3.79 -13.00 -10.91
C GLN A 52 -4.77 -11.87 -10.53
N GLY A 53 -4.30 -10.83 -9.86
CA GLY A 53 -5.14 -9.70 -9.44
C GLY A 53 -4.65 -8.37 -9.99
N TRP A 54 -3.57 -7.82 -9.42
CA TRP A 54 -3.11 -6.48 -9.75
C TRP A 54 -2.80 -6.28 -11.24
N MET A 55 -2.03 -7.18 -11.87
CA MET A 55 -1.66 -7.06 -13.29
C MET A 55 -2.85 -7.16 -14.25
N LYS A 56 -3.98 -7.63 -13.79
CA LYS A 56 -5.23 -7.71 -14.58
C LYS A 56 -6.20 -6.58 -14.24
N SER A 57 -5.88 -5.76 -13.25
CA SER A 57 -6.73 -4.65 -12.83
C SER A 57 -6.58 -3.43 -13.74
N VAL A 58 -7.59 -2.58 -13.74
CA VAL A 58 -7.55 -1.26 -14.42
C VAL A 58 -6.48 -0.31 -13.87
N HIS A 59 -5.89 -0.63 -12.71
CA HIS A 59 -4.80 0.13 -12.12
C HIS A 59 -3.42 -0.28 -12.64
N TYR A 60 -3.34 -1.40 -13.35
CA TYR A 60 -2.13 -1.84 -14.04
C TYR A 60 -2.28 -1.72 -15.55
N ASP A 61 -3.33 -2.30 -16.12
CA ASP A 61 -3.58 -2.32 -17.56
C ASP A 61 -4.74 -1.36 -17.90
N ASN A 62 -4.41 -0.18 -18.40
CA ASN A 62 -5.35 0.88 -18.73
C ASN A 62 -4.86 1.76 -19.89
N GLU A 63 -5.81 2.44 -20.54
CA GLU A 63 -5.55 3.30 -21.70
C GLU A 63 -4.69 4.53 -21.38
N SER A 64 -4.63 4.96 -20.12
CA SER A 64 -3.82 6.13 -19.71
C SER A 64 -2.33 5.84 -19.62
N GLY A 65 -1.94 4.56 -19.53
CA GLY A 65 -0.56 4.14 -19.29
C GLY A 65 -0.02 4.46 -17.89
N VAL A 66 -0.87 4.93 -16.98
CA VAL A 66 -0.48 5.19 -15.57
C VAL A 66 -0.66 3.91 -14.78
N VAL A 67 0.43 3.37 -14.26
CA VAL A 67 0.43 2.16 -13.43
C VAL A 67 0.51 2.57 -11.96
N ALA A 68 -0.49 2.19 -11.16
CA ALA A 68 -0.42 2.32 -9.72
C ALA A 68 0.35 1.12 -9.14
N THR A 69 1.40 1.39 -8.36
CA THR A 69 2.23 0.35 -7.75
C THR A 69 1.58 -0.20 -6.47
N CYS A 70 2.08 -1.34 -5.97
CA CYS A 70 1.62 -1.89 -4.70
C CYS A 70 1.72 -0.87 -3.56
N SER A 71 2.82 -0.13 -3.51
CA SER A 71 3.08 0.87 -2.46
C SER A 71 2.17 2.10 -2.57
N ASP A 72 1.67 2.45 -3.75
CA ASP A 72 0.76 3.60 -3.90
C ASP A 72 -0.56 3.40 -3.17
N CYS A 73 -1.03 2.15 -3.06
CA CYS A 73 -2.27 1.81 -2.38
C CYS A 73 -2.06 1.35 -0.93
N HIS A 74 -1.03 0.52 -0.68
CA HIS A 74 -0.85 -0.19 0.59
C HIS A 74 0.05 0.53 1.59
N ILE A 75 0.80 1.55 1.16
CA ILE A 75 1.75 2.25 2.01
C ILE A 75 1.39 3.74 2.09
N PRO A 76 1.15 4.30 3.28
CA PRO A 76 0.90 5.73 3.43
C PRO A 76 2.03 6.58 2.86
N HIS A 77 1.68 7.72 2.25
CA HIS A 77 2.68 8.61 1.64
C HIS A 77 3.43 9.46 2.66
N ALA A 78 2.79 9.81 3.79
CA ALA A 78 3.43 10.58 4.86
C ALA A 78 4.53 9.75 5.56
N LEU A 79 5.68 10.38 5.83
CA LEU A 79 6.89 9.70 6.30
C LEU A 79 6.66 8.85 7.57
N ILE A 80 6.05 9.40 8.59
CA ILE A 80 5.88 8.71 9.88
C ILE A 80 4.92 7.51 9.76
N PRO A 81 3.70 7.66 9.18
CA PRO A 81 2.84 6.52 8.90
C PRO A 81 3.50 5.48 7.98
N LYS A 82 4.23 5.91 6.94
CA LYS A 82 5.00 5.01 6.06
C LYS A 82 5.95 4.12 6.83
N LEU A 83 6.81 4.71 7.67
CA LEU A 83 7.77 3.97 8.48
C LEU A 83 7.08 3.02 9.46
N TYR A 84 6.00 3.47 10.10
CA TYR A 84 5.22 2.65 11.02
C TYR A 84 4.61 1.42 10.32
N VAL A 85 3.93 1.63 9.20
CA VAL A 85 3.29 0.55 8.44
C VAL A 85 4.33 -0.44 7.91
N LYS A 86 5.41 0.06 7.31
CA LYS A 86 6.50 -0.80 6.81
C LYS A 86 7.15 -1.63 7.92
N THR A 87 7.36 -1.06 9.10
CA THR A 87 7.95 -1.79 10.22
C THR A 87 6.98 -2.83 10.77
N ARG A 88 5.73 -2.43 11.04
CA ARG A 88 4.71 -3.31 11.62
C ARG A 88 4.32 -4.44 10.68
N ASP A 89 3.89 -4.08 9.46
CA ASP A 89 3.33 -5.06 8.52
C ASP A 89 4.46 -5.85 7.85
N GLY A 90 5.55 -5.20 7.44
CA GLY A 90 6.71 -5.89 6.87
C GLY A 90 7.35 -6.89 7.84
N SER A 91 7.45 -6.56 9.14
CA SER A 91 7.94 -7.53 10.14
C SER A 91 6.99 -8.72 10.30
N LYS A 92 5.68 -8.46 10.27
CA LYS A 92 4.66 -9.50 10.33
C LYS A 92 4.71 -10.41 9.10
N ASP A 93 4.82 -9.82 7.91
CA ASP A 93 4.85 -10.57 6.66
C ASP A 93 6.10 -11.46 6.57
N ILE A 94 7.27 -10.94 6.95
CA ILE A 94 8.51 -11.72 7.05
C ILE A 94 8.35 -12.87 8.07
N TYR A 95 7.75 -12.59 9.22
CA TYR A 95 7.52 -13.62 10.23
C TYR A 95 6.60 -14.73 9.72
N VAL A 96 5.49 -14.37 9.07
CA VAL A 96 4.55 -15.35 8.50
C VAL A 96 5.21 -16.15 7.38
N HIS A 97 5.98 -15.49 6.50
CA HIS A 97 6.72 -16.17 5.44
C HIS A 97 7.74 -17.19 5.95
N LEU A 98 8.45 -16.88 7.05
CA LEU A 98 9.50 -17.76 7.58
C LEU A 98 8.97 -18.84 8.55
N PHE A 99 7.92 -18.57 9.29
CA PHE A 99 7.48 -19.39 10.42
C PHE A 99 5.97 -19.72 10.41
N GLY A 100 5.20 -19.07 9.56
CA GLY A 100 3.75 -19.26 9.45
C GLY A 100 3.36 -20.19 8.32
N GLU A 101 2.04 -20.23 8.06
CA GLU A 101 1.48 -20.90 6.88
C GLU A 101 1.63 -19.98 5.68
N SER A 102 2.57 -20.27 4.81
CA SER A 102 2.90 -19.50 3.62
C SER A 102 2.55 -20.21 2.31
N ASN A 103 1.93 -21.40 2.38
CA ASN A 103 1.48 -22.10 1.18
C ASN A 103 0.21 -21.41 0.63
N PRO A 104 0.24 -20.85 -0.58
CA PRO A 104 -0.92 -20.17 -1.17
C PRO A 104 -2.18 -21.04 -1.29
N GLU A 105 -2.05 -22.36 -1.36
CA GLU A 105 -3.18 -23.28 -1.49
C GLU A 105 -3.95 -23.47 -0.17
N SER A 106 -3.29 -23.26 0.98
CA SER A 106 -3.87 -23.45 2.31
C SER A 106 -4.16 -22.15 3.04
N MET A 107 -3.76 -21.01 2.49
CA MET A 107 -4.04 -19.68 3.09
C MET A 107 -5.54 -19.35 3.08
N ASP A 108 -6.01 -18.76 4.18
CA ASP A 108 -7.36 -18.18 4.28
C ASP A 108 -7.43 -16.84 3.55
N TRP A 109 -7.60 -16.90 2.23
CA TRP A 109 -7.65 -15.72 1.37
C TRP A 109 -8.86 -14.84 1.63
N ASP A 110 -9.99 -15.38 2.11
CA ASP A 110 -11.16 -14.59 2.46
C ASP A 110 -10.85 -13.65 3.63
N HIS A 111 -10.33 -14.20 4.72
CA HIS A 111 -9.89 -13.41 5.86
C HIS A 111 -8.78 -12.42 5.50
N LEU A 112 -7.80 -12.83 4.70
CA LEU A 112 -6.69 -11.98 4.28
C LEU A 112 -7.16 -10.82 3.39
N SER A 113 -8.06 -11.06 2.44
CA SER A 113 -8.60 -10.03 1.57
C SER A 113 -9.40 -8.98 2.35
N HIS A 114 -10.24 -9.42 3.29
CA HIS A 114 -10.96 -8.53 4.18
C HIS A 114 -10.00 -7.68 5.03
N SER A 115 -9.00 -8.32 5.66
CA SER A 115 -7.98 -7.61 6.45
C SER A 115 -7.17 -6.62 5.61
N ALA A 116 -6.85 -6.96 4.36
CA ALA A 116 -6.10 -6.08 3.46
C ALA A 116 -6.91 -4.84 3.07
N ARG A 117 -8.21 -4.98 2.78
CA ARG A 117 -9.09 -3.85 2.44
C ARG A 117 -9.14 -2.81 3.54
N THR A 118 -9.19 -3.22 4.81
CA THR A 118 -9.20 -2.29 5.94
C THR A 118 -7.89 -1.51 6.12
N LYS A 119 -6.85 -1.87 5.38
CA LYS A 119 -5.53 -1.21 5.40
C LYS A 119 -5.27 -0.32 4.18
N ILE A 120 -6.25 -0.17 3.30
CA ILE A 120 -6.16 0.81 2.20
C ILE A 120 -6.61 2.17 2.72
N TYR A 121 -5.81 3.18 2.47
CA TYR A 121 -6.05 4.54 2.94
C TYR A 121 -6.68 5.38 1.84
N ASP A 122 -7.76 6.09 2.13
CA ASP A 122 -8.44 6.99 1.17
C ASP A 122 -7.50 8.02 0.56
N GLU A 123 -6.55 8.53 1.35
CA GLU A 123 -5.53 9.46 0.87
C GLU A 123 -4.65 8.85 -0.22
N SER A 124 -4.43 7.53 -0.22
CA SER A 124 -3.72 6.83 -1.29
C SER A 124 -4.48 6.91 -2.61
N CYS A 125 -5.78 6.65 -2.59
CA CYS A 125 -6.66 6.82 -3.75
C CYS A 125 -6.66 8.27 -4.26
N ARG A 126 -6.74 9.21 -3.33
CA ARG A 126 -6.80 10.66 -3.59
C ARG A 126 -5.52 11.25 -4.18
N GLN A 127 -4.39 10.54 -4.15
CA GLN A 127 -3.17 10.97 -4.84
C GLN A 127 -3.37 11.07 -6.35
N CYS A 128 -4.07 10.12 -6.94
CA CYS A 128 -4.40 10.09 -8.37
C CYS A 128 -5.82 10.60 -8.64
N HIS A 129 -6.81 10.14 -7.86
CA HIS A 129 -8.22 10.51 -8.01
C HIS A 129 -8.57 11.83 -7.33
N LYS A 130 -7.97 12.93 -7.79
CA LYS A 130 -8.17 14.27 -7.21
C LYS A 130 -9.55 14.85 -7.52
N ASN A 131 -10.07 14.58 -8.72
CA ASN A 131 -11.39 15.01 -9.15
C ASN A 131 -12.37 13.84 -9.10
N LEU A 132 -13.22 13.81 -8.09
CA LEU A 132 -14.23 12.76 -7.91
C LEU A 132 -15.53 12.99 -8.70
N THR A 133 -15.66 14.16 -9.33
CA THR A 133 -16.83 14.52 -10.14
C THR A 133 -16.43 14.97 -11.54
N PRO A 134 -15.69 14.11 -12.30
CA PRO A 134 -15.23 14.49 -13.63
C PRO A 134 -16.40 14.64 -14.62
N THR A 135 -16.16 15.41 -15.66
CA THR A 135 -17.12 15.55 -16.77
C THR A 135 -17.40 14.18 -17.39
N GLY A 136 -18.66 13.83 -17.52
CA GLY A 136 -19.09 12.53 -18.05
C GLY A 136 -19.36 11.45 -16.99
N ALA A 137 -19.09 11.73 -15.72
CA ALA A 137 -19.53 10.83 -14.65
C ALA A 137 -21.06 10.76 -14.58
N SER A 138 -21.59 9.60 -14.19
CA SER A 138 -23.03 9.43 -14.00
C SER A 138 -23.55 10.31 -12.86
N ILE A 139 -24.82 10.72 -12.93
CA ILE A 139 -25.46 11.52 -11.86
C ILE A 139 -25.35 10.81 -10.52
N LYS A 140 -25.60 9.49 -10.50
CA LYS A 140 -25.48 8.67 -9.28
C LYS A 140 -24.06 8.73 -8.68
N ALA A 141 -23.03 8.61 -9.51
CA ALA A 141 -21.64 8.71 -9.06
C ALA A 141 -21.32 10.11 -8.52
N ILE A 142 -21.79 11.16 -9.20
CA ILE A 142 -21.61 12.55 -8.75
C ILE A 142 -22.27 12.78 -7.38
N GLU A 143 -23.48 12.30 -7.18
CA GLU A 143 -24.20 12.41 -5.91
C GLU A 143 -23.50 11.67 -4.79
N ALA A 144 -23.09 10.41 -5.00
CA ALA A 144 -22.36 9.61 -4.04
C ALA A 144 -21.01 10.28 -3.64
N HIS A 145 -20.24 10.74 -4.62
CA HIS A 145 -18.98 11.42 -4.33
C HIS A 145 -19.16 12.76 -3.63
N ARG A 146 -20.24 13.49 -3.90
CA ARG A 146 -20.56 14.71 -3.15
C ARG A 146 -20.91 14.39 -1.70
N GLU A 147 -21.61 13.29 -1.43
CA GLU A 147 -21.91 12.88 -0.07
C GLU A 147 -20.64 12.47 0.68
N TYR A 148 -19.78 11.65 0.06
CA TYR A 148 -18.45 11.36 0.61
C TYR A 148 -17.67 12.63 0.95
N LEU A 149 -17.64 13.64 0.05
CA LEU A 149 -16.91 14.90 0.28
C LEU A 149 -17.49 15.74 1.43
N ARG A 150 -18.77 15.56 1.80
CA ARG A 150 -19.38 16.22 2.97
C ARG A 150 -19.03 15.52 4.27
N ASN A 151 -18.91 14.20 4.24
CA ASN A 151 -18.65 13.41 5.44
C ASN A 151 -17.69 12.24 5.13
N PRO A 152 -16.40 12.51 4.90
CA PRO A 152 -15.42 11.48 4.51
C PRO A 152 -15.11 10.46 5.62
N GLU A 153 -15.56 10.72 6.86
CA GLU A 153 -15.38 9.80 7.98
C GLU A 153 -16.48 8.71 8.04
N ALA A 154 -17.58 8.88 7.29
CA ALA A 154 -18.70 7.93 7.35
C ALA A 154 -18.44 6.66 6.55
N GLU A 155 -17.88 6.80 5.35
CA GLU A 155 -17.57 5.70 4.44
C GLU A 155 -16.28 6.02 3.68
N GLY A 156 -15.41 5.03 3.53
CA GLY A 156 -14.18 5.17 2.76
C GLY A 156 -14.35 4.81 1.28
N CYS A 157 -13.33 5.06 0.48
CA CYS A 157 -13.32 4.70 -0.94
C CYS A 157 -13.59 3.20 -1.14
N MET A 158 -12.98 2.36 -0.29
CA MET A 158 -13.09 0.90 -0.36
C MET A 158 -14.45 0.35 0.06
N ASP A 159 -15.27 1.12 0.77
CA ASP A 159 -16.62 0.69 1.16
C ASP A 159 -17.58 0.65 -0.04
N CYS A 160 -17.32 1.51 -1.03
CA CYS A 160 -18.10 1.57 -2.26
C CYS A 160 -17.39 0.90 -3.45
N HIS A 161 -16.06 1.06 -3.55
CA HIS A 161 -15.24 0.56 -4.67
C HIS A 161 -14.55 -0.76 -4.32
N THR A 162 -15.32 -1.75 -3.90
CA THR A 162 -14.80 -3.05 -3.44
C THR A 162 -14.16 -3.88 -4.55
N GLU A 163 -14.54 -3.65 -5.81
CA GLU A 163 -14.13 -4.45 -6.98
C GLU A 163 -12.97 -3.81 -7.77
N ALA A 164 -12.38 -2.73 -7.26
CA ALA A 164 -11.46 -1.92 -8.06
C ALA A 164 -10.04 -2.51 -8.23
N PHE A 165 -9.66 -3.58 -7.51
CA PHE A 165 -8.22 -3.87 -7.36
C PHE A 165 -7.78 -5.30 -7.64
N HIS A 166 -8.25 -6.29 -6.92
CA HIS A 166 -7.80 -7.68 -7.01
C HIS A 166 -8.94 -8.66 -7.27
N ASP A 167 -9.99 -8.22 -7.93
CA ASP A 167 -11.21 -9.01 -8.13
C ASP A 167 -10.99 -10.28 -8.92
N GLU A 168 -10.15 -10.24 -9.94
CA GLU A 168 -9.85 -11.44 -10.71
C GLU A 168 -9.10 -12.46 -9.89
N PHE A 169 -8.28 -12.04 -8.90
CA PHE A 169 -7.61 -12.94 -7.98
C PHE A 169 -8.61 -13.70 -7.11
N LEU A 170 -9.59 -13.01 -6.55
CA LEU A 170 -10.64 -13.66 -5.75
C LEU A 170 -11.51 -14.57 -6.62
N SER A 171 -11.82 -14.16 -7.84
CA SER A 171 -12.55 -14.98 -8.82
C SER A 171 -11.75 -16.19 -9.27
N PHE A 172 -10.43 -16.06 -9.38
CA PHE A 172 -9.51 -17.16 -9.67
C PHE A 172 -9.49 -18.22 -8.54
N LEU A 173 -9.45 -17.77 -7.29
CA LEU A 173 -9.38 -18.67 -6.13
C LEU A 173 -10.71 -19.33 -5.82
N PHE A 174 -11.81 -18.60 -5.86
CA PHE A 174 -13.12 -19.05 -5.38
C PHE A 174 -14.11 -19.39 -6.50
N GLY A 175 -13.76 -19.07 -7.76
CA GLY A 175 -14.67 -19.12 -8.89
C GLY A 175 -15.63 -17.92 -8.95
N PRO A 176 -16.28 -17.69 -10.11
CA PRO A 176 -17.09 -16.48 -10.35
C PRO A 176 -18.29 -16.34 -9.41
N ASP A 177 -18.79 -17.45 -8.84
CA ASP A 177 -20.00 -17.47 -7.99
C ASP A 177 -19.70 -17.32 -6.48
N LYS A 178 -18.45 -17.39 -6.05
CA LYS A 178 -18.09 -17.38 -4.62
C LYS A 178 -17.36 -16.11 -4.17
N ARG A 179 -17.60 -14.99 -4.82
CA ARG A 179 -17.10 -13.71 -4.31
C ARG A 179 -17.62 -13.47 -2.89
N PRO A 180 -16.78 -13.03 -1.95
CA PRO A 180 -17.24 -12.60 -0.64
C PRO A 180 -18.33 -11.54 -0.83
N GLN A 181 -19.56 -11.88 -0.51
CA GLN A 181 -20.65 -10.92 -0.57
C GLN A 181 -20.39 -9.89 0.52
N ASN A 182 -20.17 -8.64 0.13
CA ASN A 182 -20.07 -7.54 1.05
C ASN A 182 -21.28 -7.61 1.99
N GLY A 183 -21.01 -7.84 3.27
CA GLY A 183 -22.05 -7.80 4.29
C GLY A 183 -22.70 -6.44 4.23
N GLY A 184 -23.91 -6.39 3.65
CA GLY A 184 -24.68 -5.17 3.58
C GLY A 184 -24.85 -4.64 5.00
N HIS A 185 -24.23 -3.52 5.26
CA HIS A 185 -24.55 -2.75 6.46
C HIS A 185 -26.03 -2.34 6.36
N LYS A 186 -26.83 -2.95 7.23
CA LYS A 186 -28.17 -2.48 7.52
C LYS A 186 -28.10 -1.30 8.45
#